data_4e2154ee664b47bfa6c56620fd4e9956
#
_entry.id   4e2154ee664b47bfa6c56620fd4e9956
#
_cell.length_a   1.000
_cell.length_b   1.000
_cell.length_c   1.000
_cell.angle_alpha   90.00
_cell.angle_beta   90.00
_cell.angle_gamma   90.00
#
_symmetry.space_group_name_H-M   'P 1'
#
loop_
_entity.id
_entity.type
_entity.pdbx_description
1 polymer ?
#
loop_
_entity_poly.entity_id
_entity_poly.type
_entity_poly.pdbx_seq_one_letter_code
_entity_poly.pdbx_strand_id
1 'polypeptide(L)'
;MAPKNNIFIEKARQIHNDKYDYSKVNYVNSRTKVCIICPTHGEFWQTPHNHLKGYGCAECGKEKSHLPKITTEDFISKSKERHGNKYDYSKAYYKTWDAKVCIICPEHGEFWQTPSNHINGSGCPKCANEKRKNALLKDTKLFVDVATLVHDGKPEDEIVSLFSEIEHQQHNREILNGMEIDIFIPPLKLGIEYNGLRWHSEEFGKDHRYHLDKLNKCNEKGIRLIQIFEDEWINHREICESKLKQICGLNTNPKIYARKCEIREISNKTEAYEFLDKNHIQGRTVCTIALGAYYQNNLIGVMTFKKEKEGYWDLNRFATDINYQCVGIGGKLFKYFTRNYPFIEIKSFADRRWTTDPTNNLYTKLGFAFDSFVPPTYWYHNPKINPYIRFHKFGFRKQHLHKQYGLPLTMTEREMTETLGYTRIWDCGLIKYVYE
;
A
#
# COMPACT_ATOMS: atom_id res chain seq x y z
N MET A 1 39.11 43.34 -36.95
CA MET A 1 38.25 42.83 -35.92
C MET A 1 38.38 41.33 -35.82
N ALA A 2 38.41 40.93 -34.71
CA ALA A 2 39.06 39.95 -33.89
C ALA A 2 38.86 38.51 -34.36
N PRO A 3 39.88 37.64 -34.31
CA PRO A 3 39.79 36.21 -34.68
C PRO A 3 38.69 35.44 -33.90
N LYS A 4 38.29 35.94 -32.72
CA LYS A 4 37.26 35.31 -31.87
C LYS A 4 35.83 35.44 -32.42
N ASN A 5 35.51 36.52 -33.14
CA ASN A 5 34.20 36.74 -33.76
C ASN A 5 33.95 35.73 -34.89
N ASN A 6 34.99 35.53 -35.75
CA ASN A 6 34.90 34.59 -36.86
C ASN A 6 34.76 33.12 -36.37
N ILE A 7 35.50 32.74 -35.34
CA ILE A 7 35.42 31.37 -34.75
C ILE A 7 34.03 31.09 -34.20
N PHE A 8 33.39 32.06 -33.55
CA PHE A 8 32.00 31.89 -33.07
C PHE A 8 31.03 31.72 -34.23
N ILE A 9 31.12 32.59 -35.24
CA ILE A 9 30.23 32.59 -36.42
C ILE A 9 30.36 31.27 -37.20
N GLU A 10 31.58 30.80 -37.46
CA GLU A 10 31.79 29.52 -38.15
C GLU A 10 31.15 28.34 -37.41
N LYS A 11 31.37 28.22 -36.09
CA LYS A 11 30.75 27.18 -35.28
C LYS A 11 29.23 27.32 -35.24
N ALA A 12 28.71 28.52 -35.14
CA ALA A 12 27.26 28.77 -35.14
C ALA A 12 26.62 28.39 -36.48
N ARG A 13 27.26 28.68 -37.60
CA ARG A 13 26.81 28.26 -38.94
C ARG A 13 26.74 26.74 -39.07
N GLN A 14 27.78 26.02 -38.60
CA GLN A 14 27.77 24.55 -38.61
C GLN A 14 26.61 23.96 -37.79
N ILE A 15 26.38 24.49 -36.57
CA ILE A 15 25.34 23.98 -35.65
C ILE A 15 23.93 24.28 -36.18
N HIS A 16 23.76 25.43 -36.85
CA HIS A 16 22.43 25.88 -37.31
C HIS A 16 22.22 25.74 -38.81
N ASN A 17 23.11 25.05 -39.54
CA ASN A 17 23.02 24.79 -40.99
C ASN A 17 22.81 26.11 -41.78
N ASP A 18 23.60 27.13 -41.51
CA ASP A 18 23.51 28.46 -42.14
C ASP A 18 22.14 29.14 -42.09
N LYS A 19 21.28 28.74 -41.15
CA LYS A 19 19.92 29.27 -41.01
C LYS A 19 19.85 30.76 -40.66
N TYR A 20 20.82 31.29 -39.91
CA TYR A 20 20.79 32.64 -39.34
C TYR A 20 21.81 33.55 -40.01
N ASP A 21 21.47 34.85 -40.04
CA ASP A 21 22.42 35.87 -40.45
C ASP A 21 23.16 36.44 -39.22
N TYR A 22 24.47 36.47 -39.29
CA TYR A 22 25.39 36.89 -38.21
C TYR A 22 26.07 38.24 -38.49
N SER A 23 25.57 39.04 -39.46
CA SER A 23 26.17 40.32 -39.85
C SER A 23 26.24 41.34 -38.72
N LYS A 24 25.32 41.26 -37.75
CA LYS A 24 25.26 42.15 -36.58
C LYS A 24 25.91 41.59 -35.32
N VAL A 25 26.59 40.46 -35.41
CA VAL A 25 27.24 39.85 -34.27
C VAL A 25 28.51 40.62 -33.87
N ASN A 26 28.56 41.04 -32.60
CA ASN A 26 29.75 41.55 -31.95
C ASN A 26 30.06 40.67 -30.72
N TYR A 27 30.98 39.71 -30.92
CA TYR A 27 31.31 38.73 -29.88
C TYR A 27 32.31 39.30 -28.88
N VAL A 28 31.91 39.41 -27.63
CA VAL A 28 32.74 39.82 -26.50
C VAL A 28 33.20 38.60 -25.68
N ASN A 29 32.26 37.78 -25.23
CA ASN A 29 32.50 36.53 -24.49
C ASN A 29 31.29 35.59 -24.62
N SER A 30 31.41 34.38 -24.07
CA SER A 30 30.35 33.34 -24.18
C SER A 30 29.03 33.66 -23.46
N ARG A 31 29.03 34.65 -22.56
CA ARG A 31 27.88 35.01 -21.70
C ARG A 31 27.21 36.33 -22.08
N THR A 32 27.90 37.21 -22.81
CA THR A 32 27.33 38.47 -23.30
C THR A 32 26.48 38.19 -24.53
N LYS A 33 25.19 38.65 -24.51
CA LYS A 33 24.27 38.44 -25.63
C LYS A 33 24.80 39.11 -26.89
N VAL A 34 24.65 38.43 -28.03
CA VAL A 34 24.94 38.93 -29.37
C VAL A 34 23.64 39.03 -30.17
N CYS A 35 23.61 39.99 -31.13
CA CYS A 35 22.47 40.14 -32.03
C CYS A 35 22.60 39.15 -33.19
N ILE A 36 21.62 38.30 -33.39
CA ILE A 36 21.51 37.29 -34.46
C ILE A 36 20.22 37.56 -35.22
N ILE A 37 20.24 37.48 -36.54
CA ILE A 37 19.07 37.75 -37.36
C ILE A 37 18.43 36.43 -37.81
N CYS A 38 17.19 36.22 -37.43
CA CYS A 38 16.37 35.13 -37.93
C CYS A 38 15.72 35.54 -39.25
N PRO A 39 15.78 34.75 -40.33
CA PRO A 39 15.17 35.09 -41.58
C PRO A 39 13.65 35.26 -41.51
N THR A 40 12.99 34.63 -40.55
CA THR A 40 11.53 34.68 -40.37
C THR A 40 11.08 35.74 -39.35
N HIS A 41 11.82 35.92 -38.24
CA HIS A 41 11.38 36.75 -37.09
C HIS A 41 12.28 37.98 -36.83
N GLY A 42 13.26 38.24 -37.68
CA GLY A 42 14.16 39.40 -37.52
C GLY A 42 15.18 39.21 -36.39
N GLU A 43 15.61 40.34 -35.82
CA GLU A 43 16.69 40.35 -34.80
C GLU A 43 16.28 39.72 -33.48
N PHE A 44 17.17 38.90 -32.93
CA PHE A 44 17.03 38.37 -31.56
C PHE A 44 18.37 38.33 -30.83
N TRP A 45 18.30 38.47 -29.50
CA TRP A 45 19.47 38.55 -28.64
C TRP A 45 19.67 37.28 -27.85
N GLN A 46 20.79 36.57 -28.06
CA GLN A 46 21.08 35.31 -27.38
C GLN A 46 22.56 35.27 -26.95
N THR A 47 22.86 34.55 -25.86
CA THR A 47 24.24 34.31 -25.47
C THR A 47 24.91 33.32 -26.42
N PRO A 48 26.18 33.55 -26.82
CA PRO A 48 26.92 32.60 -27.64
C PRO A 48 26.93 31.18 -27.10
N HIS A 49 26.98 31.03 -25.79
CA HIS A 49 26.93 29.73 -25.12
C HIS A 49 25.64 28.96 -25.44
N ASN A 50 24.50 29.62 -25.34
CA ASN A 50 23.21 28.97 -25.64
C ASN A 50 23.04 28.69 -27.13
N HIS A 51 23.47 29.63 -27.96
CA HIS A 51 23.40 29.49 -29.41
C HIS A 51 24.23 28.29 -29.89
N LEU A 52 25.47 28.15 -29.41
CA LEU A 52 26.31 26.99 -29.71
C LEU A 52 25.84 25.66 -29.12
N LYS A 53 24.89 25.67 -28.18
CA LYS A 53 24.17 24.47 -27.72
C LYS A 53 22.98 24.08 -28.61
N GLY A 54 22.76 24.79 -29.72
CA GLY A 54 21.68 24.52 -30.66
C GLY A 54 20.37 25.27 -30.37
N TYR A 55 20.34 26.15 -29.35
CA TYR A 55 19.16 27.00 -29.13
C TYR A 55 19.11 28.11 -30.18
N GLY A 56 18.01 28.13 -30.96
CA GLY A 56 17.80 29.10 -32.02
C GLY A 56 16.91 30.27 -31.60
N CYS A 57 16.22 30.88 -32.57
CA CYS A 57 15.23 31.91 -32.34
C CYS A 57 14.06 31.40 -31.51
N ALA A 58 13.70 32.09 -30.41
CA ALA A 58 12.64 31.69 -29.49
C ALA A 58 11.27 31.63 -30.17
N GLU A 59 10.96 32.55 -31.09
CA GLU A 59 9.68 32.55 -31.83
C GLU A 59 9.58 31.34 -32.77
N CYS A 60 10.64 30.96 -33.48
CA CYS A 60 10.69 29.71 -34.23
C CYS A 60 10.51 28.48 -33.34
N GLY A 61 10.97 28.55 -32.10
CA GLY A 61 10.78 27.48 -31.09
C GLY A 61 9.31 27.35 -30.68
N LYS A 62 8.65 28.47 -30.44
CA LYS A 62 7.21 28.50 -30.11
C LYS A 62 6.35 27.99 -31.27
N GLU A 63 6.59 28.44 -32.48
CA GLU A 63 5.86 27.96 -33.68
C GLU A 63 6.02 26.44 -33.87
N LYS A 64 7.22 25.89 -33.70
CA LYS A 64 7.45 24.45 -33.75
C LYS A 64 6.74 23.68 -32.62
N SER A 65 6.53 24.31 -31.46
CA SER A 65 5.84 23.69 -30.32
C SER A 65 4.32 23.75 -30.44
N HIS A 66 3.79 24.66 -31.26
CA HIS A 66 2.33 24.83 -31.48
C HIS A 66 1.75 23.96 -32.61
N LEU A 67 2.58 23.34 -33.43
CA LEU A 67 2.09 22.33 -34.36
C LEU A 67 1.67 21.09 -33.56
N PRO A 68 0.42 20.63 -33.62
CA PRO A 68 0.01 19.40 -32.97
C PRO A 68 0.87 18.27 -33.57
N LYS A 69 1.69 17.64 -32.70
CA LYS A 69 2.52 16.50 -33.09
C LYS A 69 1.68 15.27 -33.48
N ILE A 70 0.39 15.31 -33.22
CA ILE A 70 -0.60 14.26 -33.49
C ILE A 70 -1.92 14.92 -33.88
N THR A 71 -2.54 14.44 -34.95
CA THR A 71 -3.90 14.89 -35.39
C THR A 71 -4.97 14.11 -34.64
N THR A 72 -6.26 14.49 -34.83
CA THR A 72 -7.38 13.69 -34.30
C THR A 72 -7.41 12.29 -34.92
N GLU A 73 -7.08 12.19 -36.20
CA GLU A 73 -7.02 10.93 -36.96
C GLU A 73 -5.90 10.05 -36.41
N ASP A 74 -4.74 10.61 -36.11
CA ASP A 74 -3.61 9.88 -35.49
C ASP A 74 -3.99 9.38 -34.10
N PHE A 75 -4.69 10.20 -33.30
CA PHE A 75 -5.21 9.78 -31.99
C PHE A 75 -6.18 8.61 -32.15
N ILE A 76 -7.14 8.69 -33.07
CA ILE A 76 -8.14 7.64 -33.34
C ILE A 76 -7.44 6.36 -33.79
N SER A 77 -6.49 6.47 -34.71
CA SER A 77 -5.71 5.32 -35.22
C SER A 77 -4.98 4.56 -34.10
N LYS A 78 -4.20 5.29 -33.27
CA LYS A 78 -3.50 4.72 -32.11
C LYS A 78 -4.45 4.17 -31.06
N SER A 79 -5.60 4.82 -30.88
CA SER A 79 -6.62 4.33 -29.94
C SER A 79 -7.26 3.03 -30.42
N LYS A 80 -7.53 2.89 -31.73
CA LYS A 80 -8.03 1.66 -32.33
C LYS A 80 -7.01 0.54 -32.31
N GLU A 81 -5.72 0.85 -32.51
CA GLU A 81 -4.64 -0.13 -32.36
C GLU A 81 -4.62 -0.72 -30.95
N ARG A 82 -4.83 0.11 -29.91
CA ARG A 82 -4.80 -0.31 -28.51
C ARG A 82 -6.08 -0.99 -28.02
N HIS A 83 -7.23 -0.50 -28.43
CA HIS A 83 -8.55 -0.91 -27.94
C HIS A 83 -9.40 -1.69 -28.95
N GLY A 84 -8.90 -1.90 -30.17
CA GLY A 84 -9.70 -2.46 -31.27
C GLY A 84 -10.88 -1.54 -31.61
N ASN A 85 -11.97 -2.13 -32.00
CA ASN A 85 -13.22 -1.43 -32.32
C ASN A 85 -14.17 -1.28 -31.13
N LYS A 86 -13.60 -1.31 -29.90
CA LYS A 86 -14.41 -1.30 -28.67
C LYS A 86 -15.12 0.04 -28.44
N TYR A 87 -14.56 1.17 -28.86
CA TYR A 87 -15.07 2.51 -28.60
C TYR A 87 -15.41 3.24 -29.88
N ASP A 88 -16.42 4.12 -29.79
CA ASP A 88 -16.74 5.05 -30.87
C ASP A 88 -16.06 6.40 -30.62
N TYR A 89 -15.38 6.91 -31.64
CA TYR A 89 -14.60 8.14 -31.61
C TYR A 89 -15.21 9.26 -32.42
N SER A 90 -16.50 9.15 -32.83
CA SER A 90 -17.20 10.13 -33.67
C SER A 90 -17.23 11.54 -33.08
N LYS A 91 -17.16 11.65 -31.73
CA LYS A 91 -17.10 12.93 -31.02
C LYS A 91 -15.69 13.29 -30.52
N ALA A 92 -14.67 12.54 -30.93
CA ALA A 92 -13.31 12.81 -30.49
C ALA A 92 -12.72 14.01 -31.21
N TYR A 93 -12.20 14.97 -30.47
CA TYR A 93 -11.48 16.11 -30.99
C TYR A 93 -10.19 16.32 -30.19
N TYR A 94 -9.06 16.05 -30.82
CA TYR A 94 -7.74 16.16 -30.19
C TYR A 94 -7.24 17.60 -30.23
N LYS A 95 -6.85 18.14 -29.08
CA LYS A 95 -6.18 19.45 -28.96
C LYS A 95 -4.74 19.30 -28.49
N THR A 96 -4.54 18.67 -27.35
CA THR A 96 -3.25 18.42 -26.72
C THR A 96 -3.26 17.09 -25.96
N TRP A 97 -2.09 16.59 -25.54
CA TRP A 97 -1.98 15.35 -24.77
C TRP A 97 -2.76 15.35 -23.43
N ASP A 98 -2.91 16.53 -22.83
CA ASP A 98 -3.55 16.71 -21.52
C ASP A 98 -5.01 17.20 -21.61
N ALA A 99 -5.44 17.69 -22.78
CA ALA A 99 -6.83 18.07 -23.00
C ALA A 99 -7.69 16.82 -23.17
N LYS A 100 -8.74 16.69 -22.34
CA LYS A 100 -9.65 15.56 -22.43
C LYS A 100 -10.38 15.53 -23.76
N VAL A 101 -10.50 14.35 -24.36
CA VAL A 101 -11.30 14.04 -25.55
C VAL A 101 -12.55 13.27 -25.15
N CYS A 102 -13.64 13.49 -25.89
CA CYS A 102 -14.87 12.73 -25.73
C CYS A 102 -14.75 11.40 -26.47
N ILE A 103 -15.00 10.30 -25.76
CA ILE A 103 -14.97 8.93 -26.29
C ILE A 103 -16.29 8.27 -25.89
N ILE A 104 -16.91 7.51 -26.79
CA ILE A 104 -18.19 6.86 -26.53
C ILE A 104 -17.96 5.38 -26.24
N CYS A 105 -18.37 4.96 -25.06
CA CYS A 105 -18.43 3.55 -24.68
C CYS A 105 -19.79 2.98 -25.11
N PRO A 106 -19.87 1.83 -25.80
CA PRO A 106 -21.15 1.25 -26.22
C PRO A 106 -22.06 0.87 -25.05
N GLU A 107 -21.47 0.53 -23.88
CA GLU A 107 -22.20 0.12 -22.68
C GLU A 107 -22.57 1.30 -21.77
N HIS A 108 -21.76 2.39 -21.73
CA HIS A 108 -21.87 3.44 -20.71
C HIS A 108 -22.02 4.86 -21.28
N GLY A 109 -22.07 5.01 -22.62
CA GLY A 109 -22.18 6.31 -23.27
C GLY A 109 -20.88 7.12 -23.22
N GLU A 110 -20.99 8.43 -23.28
CA GLU A 110 -19.85 9.35 -23.37
C GLU A 110 -19.01 9.38 -22.09
N PHE A 111 -17.68 9.40 -22.25
CA PHE A 111 -16.75 9.67 -21.19
C PHE A 111 -15.58 10.52 -21.68
N TRP A 112 -14.97 11.27 -20.75
CA TRP A 112 -13.91 12.21 -21.05
C TRP A 112 -12.58 11.74 -20.47
N GLN A 113 -11.56 11.56 -21.32
CA GLN A 113 -10.26 11.08 -20.92
C GLN A 113 -9.14 11.80 -21.67
N THR A 114 -7.95 11.94 -21.06
CA THR A 114 -6.80 12.48 -21.78
C THR A 114 -6.31 11.49 -22.84
N PRO A 115 -5.89 11.97 -24.01
CA PRO A 115 -5.33 11.11 -25.07
C PRO A 115 -4.21 10.20 -24.58
N SER A 116 -3.30 10.71 -23.75
CA SER A 116 -2.20 9.94 -23.18
C SER A 116 -2.68 8.73 -22.39
N ASN A 117 -3.66 8.90 -21.50
CA ASN A 117 -4.18 7.79 -20.70
C ASN A 117 -4.90 6.77 -21.57
N HIS A 118 -5.68 7.24 -22.56
CA HIS A 118 -6.44 6.35 -23.42
C HIS A 118 -5.54 5.48 -24.32
N ILE A 119 -4.58 6.08 -25.01
CA ILE A 119 -3.59 5.35 -25.84
C ILE A 119 -2.74 4.38 -25.00
N ASN A 120 -2.44 4.72 -23.74
CA ASN A 120 -1.73 3.83 -22.82
C ASN A 120 -2.60 2.69 -22.25
N GLY A 121 -3.85 2.55 -22.70
CA GLY A 121 -4.70 1.40 -22.39
C GLY A 121 -5.78 1.66 -21.34
N SER A 122 -5.90 2.87 -20.81
CA SER A 122 -7.02 3.21 -19.93
C SER A 122 -8.31 3.32 -20.74
N GLY A 123 -9.28 2.47 -20.45
CA GLY A 123 -10.59 2.44 -21.11
C GLY A 123 -11.66 3.25 -20.35
N CYS A 124 -12.93 2.92 -20.60
CA CYS A 124 -14.07 3.52 -19.90
C CYS A 124 -13.98 3.27 -18.40
N PRO A 125 -14.03 4.32 -17.54
CA PRO A 125 -13.96 4.17 -16.09
C PRO A 125 -15.08 3.31 -15.50
N LYS A 126 -16.30 3.35 -16.06
CA LYS A 126 -17.42 2.54 -15.61
C LYS A 126 -17.18 1.05 -15.90
N CYS A 127 -16.73 0.69 -17.12
CA CYS A 127 -16.34 -0.67 -17.46
C CYS A 127 -15.20 -1.19 -16.54
N ALA A 128 -14.22 -0.35 -16.21
CA ALA A 128 -13.14 -0.73 -15.32
C ALA A 128 -13.65 -1.01 -13.89
N ASN A 129 -14.59 -0.20 -13.40
CA ASN A 129 -15.21 -0.42 -12.09
C ASN A 129 -16.09 -1.68 -12.08
N GLU A 130 -16.85 -1.95 -13.13
CA GLU A 130 -17.64 -3.18 -13.24
C GLU A 130 -16.77 -4.43 -13.33
N LYS A 131 -15.67 -4.38 -14.08
CA LYS A 131 -14.70 -5.48 -14.08
C LYS A 131 -14.11 -5.73 -12.69
N ARG A 132 -13.78 -4.66 -11.94
CA ARG A 132 -13.30 -4.78 -10.56
C ARG A 132 -14.37 -5.36 -9.64
N LYS A 133 -15.62 -4.87 -9.78
CA LYS A 133 -16.77 -5.38 -9.01
C LYS A 133 -17.04 -6.86 -9.33
N ASN A 134 -16.99 -7.24 -10.60
CA ASN A 134 -17.21 -8.63 -11.03
C ASN A 134 -16.03 -9.54 -10.65
N ALA A 135 -14.80 -9.05 -10.66
CA ALA A 135 -13.64 -9.77 -10.13
C ALA A 135 -13.79 -9.99 -8.62
N LEU A 136 -14.15 -8.92 -7.88
CA LEU A 136 -14.43 -9.02 -6.44
C LEU A 136 -15.58 -10.00 -6.14
N LEU A 137 -16.65 -10.01 -6.95
CA LEU A 137 -17.78 -10.95 -6.82
C LEU A 137 -17.39 -12.39 -7.21
N LYS A 138 -16.49 -12.58 -8.17
CA LYS A 138 -15.95 -13.92 -8.49
C LYS A 138 -15.06 -14.43 -7.36
N ASP A 139 -14.19 -13.58 -6.82
CA ASP A 139 -13.36 -13.92 -5.66
C ASP A 139 -14.23 -14.21 -4.44
N THR A 140 -15.30 -13.41 -4.20
CA THR A 140 -16.25 -13.66 -3.09
C THR A 140 -17.03 -14.96 -3.29
N LYS A 141 -17.44 -15.28 -4.50
CA LYS A 141 -18.14 -16.55 -4.76
C LYS A 141 -17.23 -17.76 -4.58
N LEU A 142 -15.99 -17.66 -5.03
CA LEU A 142 -14.97 -18.70 -4.79
C LEU A 142 -14.67 -18.86 -3.30
N PHE A 143 -14.57 -17.74 -2.55
CA PHE A 143 -14.36 -17.76 -1.09
C PHE A 143 -15.58 -18.34 -0.34
N VAL A 144 -16.80 -18.01 -0.74
CA VAL A 144 -18.01 -18.61 -0.14
C VAL A 144 -18.07 -20.11 -0.42
N ASP A 145 -17.73 -20.55 -1.63
CA ASP A 145 -17.69 -21.97 -1.99
C ASP A 145 -16.57 -22.72 -1.23
N VAL A 146 -15.40 -22.08 -1.04
CA VAL A 146 -14.29 -22.65 -0.24
C VAL A 146 -14.62 -22.63 1.26
N ALA A 147 -15.21 -21.56 1.77
CA ALA A 147 -15.60 -21.50 3.19
C ALA A 147 -16.71 -22.49 3.54
N THR A 148 -17.67 -22.73 2.64
CA THR A 148 -18.70 -23.76 2.82
C THR A 148 -18.15 -25.18 2.72
N LEU A 149 -17.03 -25.37 2.01
CA LEU A 149 -16.36 -26.68 1.89
C LEU A 149 -15.40 -26.98 3.06
N VAL A 150 -15.02 -25.97 3.85
CA VAL A 150 -13.98 -26.09 4.89
C VAL A 150 -14.56 -26.19 6.32
N HIS A 151 -15.84 -25.87 6.54
CA HIS A 151 -16.42 -25.81 7.89
C HIS A 151 -17.46 -26.91 8.16
N ASP A 152 -16.99 -28.16 8.29
CA ASP A 152 -17.77 -29.22 8.97
C ASP A 152 -17.65 -29.16 10.52
N GLY A 153 -16.81 -28.25 11.07
CA GLY A 153 -16.57 -28.07 12.49
C GLY A 153 -16.76 -26.61 12.95
N LYS A 154 -16.98 -26.40 14.25
CA LYS A 154 -16.92 -25.06 14.84
C LYS A 154 -15.47 -24.58 14.82
N PRO A 155 -15.18 -23.32 14.42
CA PRO A 155 -13.81 -22.78 14.39
C PRO A 155 -13.07 -22.87 15.74
N GLU A 156 -13.81 -22.73 16.85
CA GLU A 156 -13.25 -22.93 18.19
C GLU A 156 -12.73 -24.36 18.39
N ASP A 157 -13.44 -25.39 17.89
CA ASP A 157 -13.02 -26.79 17.98
C ASP A 157 -11.74 -27.04 17.15
N GLU A 158 -11.63 -26.37 16.00
CA GLU A 158 -10.41 -26.43 15.19
C GLU A 158 -9.23 -25.79 15.92
N ILE A 159 -9.44 -24.65 16.58
CA ILE A 159 -8.40 -24.01 17.42
C ILE A 159 -8.04 -24.91 18.59
N VAL A 160 -9.02 -25.50 19.27
CA VAL A 160 -8.80 -26.44 20.38
C VAL A 160 -8.00 -27.66 19.96
N SER A 161 -8.22 -28.18 18.75
CA SER A 161 -7.48 -29.33 18.24
C SER A 161 -5.97 -29.11 18.20
N LEU A 162 -5.50 -27.84 18.09
CA LEU A 162 -4.08 -27.50 18.15
C LEU A 162 -3.46 -27.76 19.53
N PHE A 163 -4.27 -27.86 20.57
CA PHE A 163 -3.86 -27.94 21.99
C PHE A 163 -4.39 -29.19 22.68
N SER A 164 -4.76 -30.23 21.93
CA SER A 164 -5.37 -31.46 22.46
C SER A 164 -4.56 -32.13 23.59
N GLU A 165 -3.25 -31.91 23.62
CA GLU A 165 -2.34 -32.44 24.65
C GLU A 165 -2.18 -31.51 25.87
N ILE A 166 -2.74 -30.30 25.83
CA ILE A 166 -2.64 -29.32 26.92
C ILE A 166 -4.01 -29.18 27.59
N GLU A 167 -4.02 -29.17 28.94
CA GLU A 167 -5.22 -28.88 29.70
C GLU A 167 -5.84 -27.55 29.29
N HIS A 168 -7.11 -27.57 28.87
CA HIS A 168 -7.85 -26.41 28.45
C HIS A 168 -9.31 -26.47 28.89
N GLN A 169 -9.94 -25.31 28.94
CA GLN A 169 -11.35 -25.13 29.26
C GLN A 169 -12.03 -24.36 28.13
N GLN A 170 -13.16 -24.79 27.66
CA GLN A 170 -13.98 -24.08 26.69
C GLN A 170 -15.08 -23.28 27.39
N HIS A 171 -15.45 -22.13 26.82
CA HIS A 171 -16.58 -21.30 27.28
C HIS A 171 -16.52 -20.92 28.76
N ASN A 172 -15.31 -20.56 29.25
CA ASN A 172 -15.14 -20.21 30.67
C ASN A 172 -15.73 -18.82 30.95
N ARG A 173 -16.71 -18.77 31.85
CA ARG A 173 -17.40 -17.55 32.32
C ARG A 173 -17.08 -17.15 33.76
N GLU A 174 -16.42 -18.01 34.50
CA GLU A 174 -16.10 -17.77 35.92
C GLU A 174 -15.00 -16.73 36.08
N ILE A 175 -13.97 -16.82 35.25
CA ILE A 175 -12.77 -15.97 35.33
C ILE A 175 -13.11 -14.50 35.21
N LEU A 176 -14.02 -14.14 34.28
CA LEU A 176 -14.38 -12.77 33.98
C LEU A 176 -15.75 -12.35 34.51
N ASN A 177 -16.26 -13.06 35.56
CA ASN A 177 -17.50 -12.75 36.22
C ASN A 177 -18.73 -12.65 35.25
N GLY A 178 -18.90 -13.68 34.42
CA GLY A 178 -19.99 -13.76 33.44
C GLY A 178 -19.61 -13.44 31.99
N MET A 179 -18.49 -12.75 31.74
CA MET A 179 -17.96 -12.58 30.40
C MET A 179 -17.17 -13.84 30.00
N GLU A 180 -17.51 -14.41 28.85
CA GLU A 180 -16.94 -15.67 28.39
C GLU A 180 -15.51 -15.50 27.87
N ILE A 181 -14.65 -16.49 28.13
CA ILE A 181 -13.40 -16.74 27.37
C ILE A 181 -13.65 -18.03 26.58
N ASP A 182 -13.57 -17.96 25.24
CA ASP A 182 -13.90 -19.10 24.39
C ASP A 182 -13.03 -20.33 24.69
N ILE A 183 -11.71 -20.11 24.77
CA ILE A 183 -10.74 -21.14 25.11
C ILE A 183 -9.77 -20.61 26.17
N PHE A 184 -9.70 -21.24 27.32
CA PHE A 184 -8.74 -20.90 28.38
C PHE A 184 -7.76 -22.07 28.62
N ILE A 185 -6.49 -21.77 28.63
CA ILE A 185 -5.38 -22.72 28.84
C ILE A 185 -4.72 -22.39 30.20
N PRO A 186 -5.18 -22.98 31.31
CA PRO A 186 -4.73 -22.62 32.67
C PRO A 186 -3.22 -22.69 32.88
N PRO A 187 -2.51 -23.75 32.43
CA PRO A 187 -1.05 -23.86 32.65
C PRO A 187 -0.24 -22.70 32.03
N LEU A 188 -0.79 -22.09 30.97
CA LEU A 188 -0.14 -20.99 30.26
C LEU A 188 -0.73 -19.62 30.62
N LYS A 189 -1.77 -19.57 31.46
CA LYS A 189 -2.56 -18.36 31.73
C LYS A 189 -2.93 -17.63 30.42
N LEU A 190 -3.39 -18.41 29.43
CA LEU A 190 -3.66 -17.95 28.07
C LEU A 190 -5.16 -18.10 27.78
N GLY A 191 -5.80 -17.00 27.41
CA GLY A 191 -7.12 -16.98 26.82
C GLY A 191 -7.03 -16.81 25.30
N ILE A 192 -7.88 -17.49 24.56
CA ILE A 192 -8.03 -17.33 23.11
C ILE A 192 -9.48 -17.08 22.82
N GLU A 193 -9.74 -16.04 22.03
CA GLU A 193 -11.07 -15.63 21.54
C GLU A 193 -11.16 -15.82 20.04
N TYR A 194 -12.26 -16.38 19.58
CA TYR A 194 -12.66 -16.40 18.20
C TYR A 194 -13.78 -15.39 17.96
N ASN A 195 -13.45 -14.27 17.33
CA ASN A 195 -14.40 -13.18 17.12
C ASN A 195 -15.12 -13.33 15.77
N GLY A 196 -16.26 -14.00 15.74
CA GLY A 196 -17.13 -14.07 14.57
C GLY A 196 -17.59 -12.69 14.14
N LEU A 197 -17.36 -12.30 12.87
CA LEU A 197 -17.50 -10.91 12.40
C LEU A 197 -18.90 -10.36 12.62
N ARG A 198 -19.92 -11.15 12.34
CA ARG A 198 -21.32 -10.73 12.55
C ARG A 198 -21.58 -10.39 14.01
N TRP A 199 -21.26 -11.30 14.92
CA TRP A 199 -21.62 -11.22 16.34
C TRP A 199 -20.77 -10.20 17.11
N HIS A 200 -19.59 -9.84 16.57
CA HIS A 200 -18.65 -8.89 17.16
C HIS A 200 -18.71 -7.49 16.55
N SER A 201 -19.83 -7.17 15.87
CA SER A 201 -20.09 -5.85 15.27
C SER A 201 -20.95 -4.94 16.16
N GLU A 202 -20.94 -3.62 15.85
CA GLU A 202 -21.82 -2.64 16.51
C GLU A 202 -23.31 -3.01 16.39
N GLU A 203 -23.73 -3.66 15.30
CA GLU A 203 -25.10 -4.13 15.10
C GLU A 203 -25.56 -5.08 16.23
N PHE A 204 -24.61 -5.84 16.80
CA PHE A 204 -24.87 -6.76 17.92
C PHE A 204 -24.38 -6.21 19.27
N GLY A 205 -24.33 -4.87 19.41
CA GLY A 205 -24.04 -4.19 20.67
C GLY A 205 -22.58 -4.23 21.11
N LYS A 206 -21.64 -4.55 20.20
CA LYS A 206 -20.20 -4.54 20.50
C LYS A 206 -19.63 -3.19 20.13
N ASP A 207 -19.56 -2.30 21.12
CA ASP A 207 -19.06 -0.94 20.96
C ASP A 207 -17.53 -0.86 20.80
N HIS A 208 -17.01 0.37 20.67
CA HIS A 208 -15.61 0.66 20.46
C HIS A 208 -14.67 0.19 21.60
N ARG A 209 -15.20 -0.18 22.76
CA ARG A 209 -14.42 -0.63 23.91
C ARG A 209 -14.52 -2.12 24.17
N TYR A 210 -15.48 -2.81 23.60
CA TYR A 210 -15.81 -4.19 23.95
C TYR A 210 -14.59 -5.12 23.96
N HIS A 211 -13.83 -5.18 22.86
CA HIS A 211 -12.66 -6.05 22.73
C HIS A 211 -11.50 -5.59 23.62
N LEU A 212 -11.32 -4.27 23.74
CA LEU A 212 -10.29 -3.69 24.59
C LEU A 212 -10.60 -3.93 26.08
N ASP A 213 -11.83 -3.75 26.52
CA ASP A 213 -12.21 -3.94 27.92
C ASP A 213 -12.07 -5.41 28.33
N LYS A 214 -12.39 -6.35 27.43
CA LYS A 214 -12.16 -7.79 27.67
C LYS A 214 -10.67 -8.09 27.79
N LEU A 215 -9.84 -7.54 26.91
CA LEU A 215 -8.37 -7.63 26.98
C LEU A 215 -7.83 -7.11 28.32
N ASN A 216 -8.27 -5.93 28.75
CA ASN A 216 -7.84 -5.32 29.99
C ASN A 216 -8.22 -6.14 31.23
N LYS A 217 -9.45 -6.63 31.28
CA LYS A 217 -9.92 -7.52 32.37
C LYS A 217 -9.11 -8.82 32.47
N CYS A 218 -8.74 -9.40 31.33
CA CYS A 218 -7.84 -10.55 31.33
C CYS A 218 -6.44 -10.19 31.85
N ASN A 219 -5.88 -9.07 31.39
CA ASN A 219 -4.57 -8.59 31.85
C ASN A 219 -4.53 -8.30 33.35
N GLU A 220 -5.59 -7.71 33.93
CA GLU A 220 -5.74 -7.47 35.37
C GLU A 220 -5.68 -8.78 36.19
N LYS A 221 -6.09 -9.89 35.59
CA LYS A 221 -6.01 -11.23 36.20
C LYS A 221 -4.73 -12.00 35.84
N GLY A 222 -3.79 -11.35 35.16
CA GLY A 222 -2.55 -11.95 34.70
C GLY A 222 -2.75 -12.97 33.58
N ILE A 223 -3.85 -12.90 32.86
CA ILE A 223 -4.17 -13.76 31.72
C ILE A 223 -3.84 -13.02 30.44
N ARG A 224 -3.01 -13.64 29.61
CA ARG A 224 -2.76 -13.19 28.24
C ARG A 224 -3.95 -13.55 27.37
N LEU A 225 -4.64 -12.55 26.78
CA LEU A 225 -5.77 -12.80 25.86
C LEU A 225 -5.32 -12.57 24.42
N ILE A 226 -5.45 -13.59 23.59
CA ILE A 226 -5.27 -13.50 22.13
C ILE A 226 -6.65 -13.44 21.50
N GLN A 227 -6.91 -12.46 20.63
CA GLN A 227 -8.18 -12.30 19.94
C GLN A 227 -7.97 -12.46 18.43
N ILE A 228 -8.61 -13.48 17.86
CA ILE A 228 -8.54 -13.81 16.43
C ILE A 228 -9.89 -13.50 15.82
N PHE A 229 -9.91 -12.69 14.78
CA PHE A 229 -11.13 -12.43 14.03
C PHE A 229 -11.34 -13.53 12.98
N GLU A 230 -12.61 -13.82 12.69
CA GLU A 230 -13.04 -14.85 11.75
C GLU A 230 -12.35 -14.75 10.38
N ASP A 231 -12.22 -13.54 9.82
CA ASP A 231 -11.52 -13.32 8.55
C ASP A 231 -10.03 -13.65 8.61
N GLU A 232 -9.39 -13.45 9.75
CA GLU A 232 -7.99 -13.83 9.96
C GLU A 232 -7.84 -15.34 10.02
N TRP A 233 -8.76 -16.06 10.70
CA TRP A 233 -8.73 -17.49 10.77
C TRP A 233 -9.00 -18.14 9.41
N ILE A 234 -9.96 -17.63 8.66
CA ILE A 234 -10.34 -18.17 7.35
C ILE A 234 -9.25 -17.89 6.29
N ASN A 235 -8.77 -16.66 6.21
CA ASN A 235 -7.88 -16.24 5.11
C ASN A 235 -6.37 -16.39 5.43
N HIS A 236 -6.01 -16.51 6.72
CA HIS A 236 -4.63 -16.56 7.19
C HIS A 236 -4.42 -17.65 8.25
N ARG A 237 -5.12 -18.78 8.08
CA ARG A 237 -5.13 -19.88 9.03
C ARG A 237 -3.74 -20.35 9.44
N GLU A 238 -2.88 -20.65 8.46
CA GLU A 238 -1.52 -21.13 8.72
C GLU A 238 -0.69 -20.15 9.56
N ILE A 239 -0.90 -18.84 9.35
CA ILE A 239 -0.23 -17.79 10.14
C ILE A 239 -0.77 -17.80 11.58
N CYS A 240 -2.09 -17.87 11.77
CA CYS A 240 -2.73 -17.94 13.09
C CYS A 240 -2.25 -19.17 13.86
N GLU A 241 -2.28 -20.35 13.24
CA GLU A 241 -1.82 -21.61 13.84
C GLU A 241 -0.34 -21.54 14.22
N SER A 242 0.53 -21.07 13.32
CA SER A 242 1.96 -20.91 13.59
C SER A 242 2.21 -19.99 14.80
N LYS A 243 1.50 -18.87 14.89
CA LYS A 243 1.58 -17.93 16.03
C LYS A 243 1.10 -18.57 17.32
N LEU A 244 -0.04 -19.26 17.31
CA LEU A 244 -0.58 -19.95 18.47
C LEU A 244 0.37 -21.06 18.96
N LYS A 245 0.85 -21.92 18.06
CA LYS A 245 1.87 -22.95 18.39
C LYS A 245 3.13 -22.33 18.97
N GLN A 246 3.58 -21.19 18.44
CA GLN A 246 4.74 -20.46 18.98
C GLN A 246 4.47 -19.95 20.41
N ILE A 247 3.29 -19.38 20.66
CA ILE A 247 2.90 -18.84 21.98
C ILE A 247 2.80 -19.97 23.01
N CYS A 248 2.27 -21.13 22.62
CA CYS A 248 2.08 -22.29 23.48
C CYS A 248 3.32 -23.17 23.62
N GLY A 249 4.43 -22.84 22.95
CA GLY A 249 5.65 -23.66 22.99
C GLY A 249 5.55 -24.97 22.19
N LEU A 250 4.54 -25.12 21.36
CA LEU A 250 4.28 -26.31 20.54
C LEU A 250 4.91 -26.28 19.15
N ASN A 251 5.68 -25.23 18.86
CA ASN A 251 6.33 -25.12 17.54
C ASN A 251 7.53 -26.06 17.45
N THR A 252 7.42 -27.08 16.60
CA THR A 252 8.47 -28.08 16.33
C THR A 252 9.26 -27.81 15.06
N ASN A 253 8.97 -26.74 14.34
CA ASN A 253 9.63 -26.40 13.09
C ASN A 253 11.18 -26.25 13.27
N PRO A 254 11.97 -26.50 12.22
CA PRO A 254 13.44 -26.36 12.29
C PRO A 254 13.87 -24.94 12.70
N LYS A 255 14.92 -24.86 13.54
CA LYS A 255 15.46 -23.58 14.01
C LYS A 255 16.51 -23.03 13.04
N ILE A 256 16.32 -21.79 12.61
CA ILE A 256 17.31 -21.02 11.86
C ILE A 256 17.78 -19.83 12.70
N TYR A 257 19.09 -19.78 12.94
CA TYR A 257 19.71 -18.72 13.72
C TYR A 257 20.19 -17.58 12.81
N ALA A 258 19.97 -16.35 13.21
CA ALA A 258 20.36 -15.15 12.47
C ALA A 258 21.84 -15.12 12.04
N ARG A 259 22.76 -15.72 12.82
CA ARG A 259 24.19 -15.80 12.48
C ARG A 259 24.47 -16.54 11.17
N LYS A 260 23.57 -17.43 10.75
CA LYS A 260 23.68 -18.21 9.50
C LYS A 260 23.02 -17.52 8.30
N CYS A 261 22.40 -16.36 8.50
CA CYS A 261 21.65 -15.66 7.48
C CYS A 261 22.43 -14.46 6.94
N GLU A 262 22.33 -14.22 5.67
CA GLU A 262 22.76 -12.98 5.03
C GLU A 262 21.63 -11.95 5.10
N ILE A 263 21.97 -10.67 5.35
CA ILE A 263 21.01 -9.57 5.29
C ILE A 263 21.34 -8.70 4.08
N ARG A 264 20.32 -8.44 3.26
CA ARG A 264 20.43 -7.53 2.13
C ARG A 264 19.13 -6.77 1.88
N GLU A 265 19.22 -5.65 1.19
CA GLU A 265 18.05 -4.92 0.71
C GLU A 265 17.38 -5.70 -0.43
N ILE A 266 16.04 -5.77 -0.39
CA ILE A 266 15.23 -6.39 -1.45
C ILE A 266 14.93 -5.33 -2.50
N SER A 267 15.60 -5.39 -3.64
CA SER A 267 15.42 -4.43 -4.74
C SER A 267 14.05 -4.59 -5.40
N ASN A 268 13.59 -5.84 -5.63
CA ASN A 268 12.27 -6.12 -6.14
C ASN A 268 11.25 -6.23 -5.00
N LYS A 269 10.53 -5.15 -4.73
CA LYS A 269 9.53 -5.12 -3.64
C LYS A 269 8.42 -6.16 -3.77
N THR A 270 8.17 -6.70 -4.97
CA THR A 270 7.20 -7.79 -5.17
C THR A 270 7.57 -9.01 -4.33
N GLU A 271 8.86 -9.39 -4.29
CA GLU A 271 9.36 -10.49 -3.45
C GLU A 271 9.03 -10.28 -1.96
N ALA A 272 9.28 -9.07 -1.44
CA ALA A 272 8.95 -8.72 -0.06
C ALA A 272 7.43 -8.74 0.20
N TYR A 273 6.63 -8.29 -0.76
CA TYR A 273 5.18 -8.25 -0.63
C TYR A 273 4.57 -9.66 -0.64
N GLU A 274 5.00 -10.53 -1.54
CA GLU A 274 4.57 -11.94 -1.58
C GLU A 274 4.96 -12.69 -0.30
N PHE A 275 6.16 -12.43 0.22
CA PHE A 275 6.60 -12.98 1.49
C PHE A 275 5.72 -12.52 2.66
N LEU A 276 5.41 -11.21 2.73
CA LEU A 276 4.56 -10.65 3.79
C LEU A 276 3.13 -11.16 3.72
N ASP A 277 2.57 -11.33 2.53
CA ASP A 277 1.21 -11.89 2.37
C ASP A 277 1.12 -13.34 2.87
N LYS A 278 2.20 -14.10 2.77
CA LYS A 278 2.26 -15.48 3.26
C LYS A 278 2.60 -15.62 4.76
N ASN A 279 3.25 -14.63 5.35
CA ASN A 279 3.86 -14.78 6.68
C ASN A 279 3.43 -13.72 7.70
N HIS A 280 2.72 -12.66 7.31
CA HIS A 280 2.28 -11.60 8.21
C HIS A 280 0.76 -11.50 8.23
N ILE A 281 0.14 -11.51 9.42
CA ILE A 281 -1.32 -11.52 9.60
C ILE A 281 -2.05 -10.36 8.90
N GLN A 282 -1.41 -9.21 8.78
CA GLN A 282 -1.95 -8.04 8.08
C GLN A 282 -1.42 -7.92 6.63
N GLY A 283 -0.67 -8.90 6.14
CA GLY A 283 -0.11 -8.91 4.80
C GLY A 283 0.84 -7.74 4.50
N ARG A 284 1.02 -7.48 3.21
CA ARG A 284 1.89 -6.42 2.68
C ARG A 284 1.40 -5.01 3.01
N THR A 285 2.35 -4.07 2.98
CA THR A 285 2.07 -2.63 3.01
C THR A 285 3.13 -1.89 2.20
N VAL A 286 2.81 -0.67 1.74
CA VAL A 286 3.76 0.17 1.00
C VAL A 286 4.95 0.51 1.89
N CYS A 287 6.16 0.32 1.38
CA CYS A 287 7.40 0.60 2.08
C CYS A 287 8.40 1.37 1.20
N THR A 288 9.30 2.10 1.84
CA THR A 288 10.45 2.75 1.18
C THR A 288 11.62 1.77 1.06
N ILE A 289 11.96 1.10 2.18
CA ILE A 289 13.01 0.09 2.28
C ILE A 289 12.40 -1.25 2.67
N ALA A 290 12.83 -2.31 2.01
CA ALA A 290 12.54 -3.68 2.39
C ALA A 290 13.87 -4.43 2.60
N LEU A 291 14.08 -4.99 3.79
CA LEU A 291 15.25 -5.79 4.13
C LEU A 291 14.86 -7.26 4.21
N GLY A 292 15.66 -8.12 3.60
CA GLY A 292 15.50 -9.56 3.61
C GLY A 292 16.61 -10.27 4.40
N ALA A 293 16.22 -11.29 5.13
CA ALA A 293 17.13 -12.26 5.73
C ALA A 293 17.11 -13.54 4.89
N TYR A 294 18.26 -13.94 4.38
CA TYR A 294 18.40 -15.10 3.49
C TYR A 294 19.21 -16.20 4.14
N TYR A 295 18.70 -17.41 4.09
CA TYR A 295 19.38 -18.64 4.51
C TYR A 295 19.45 -19.59 3.31
N GLN A 296 20.67 -19.97 2.90
CA GLN A 296 20.89 -20.81 1.69
C GLN A 296 20.13 -20.25 0.45
N ASN A 297 20.21 -18.95 0.24
CA ASN A 297 19.52 -18.19 -0.80
C ASN A 297 17.99 -18.14 -0.69
N ASN A 298 17.36 -18.76 0.30
CA ASN A 298 15.93 -18.66 0.53
C ASN A 298 15.61 -17.47 1.46
N LEU A 299 14.62 -16.67 1.10
CA LEU A 299 14.13 -15.58 1.93
C LEU A 299 13.34 -16.14 3.10
N ILE A 300 13.82 -15.90 4.33
CA ILE A 300 13.24 -16.44 5.57
C ILE A 300 12.77 -15.37 6.55
N GLY A 301 12.98 -14.11 6.25
CA GLY A 301 12.49 -12.99 7.06
C GLY A 301 12.52 -11.67 6.32
N VAL A 302 11.53 -10.85 6.52
CA VAL A 302 11.40 -9.52 5.89
C VAL A 302 11.08 -8.49 6.98
N MET A 303 11.78 -7.35 6.92
CA MET A 303 11.48 -6.18 7.71
C MET A 303 11.38 -4.96 6.79
N THR A 304 10.30 -4.19 6.91
CA THR A 304 10.04 -3.06 6.02
C THR A 304 9.94 -1.75 6.77
N PHE A 305 10.45 -0.70 6.12
CA PHE A 305 10.45 0.65 6.65
C PHE A 305 9.82 1.62 5.64
N LYS A 306 9.01 2.53 6.14
CA LYS A 306 8.43 3.61 5.37
C LYS A 306 9.02 4.93 5.84
N LYS A 307 9.58 5.70 4.91
CA LYS A 307 10.06 7.05 5.20
C LYS A 307 8.88 8.01 5.31
N GLU A 308 8.76 8.70 6.45
CA GLU A 308 7.75 9.72 6.68
C GLU A 308 8.24 11.11 6.25
N LYS A 309 9.42 11.46 6.71
CA LYS A 309 10.22 12.65 6.32
C LYS A 309 11.70 12.35 6.55
N GLU A 310 12.57 13.30 6.29
CA GLU A 310 14.00 13.10 6.48
C GLU A 310 14.33 12.72 7.92
N GLY A 311 15.01 11.57 8.09
CA GLY A 311 15.39 11.01 9.39
C GLY A 311 14.27 10.35 10.20
N TYR A 312 13.00 10.39 9.74
CA TYR A 312 11.86 9.79 10.45
C TYR A 312 11.28 8.62 9.69
N TRP A 313 11.21 7.46 10.38
CA TRP A 313 10.83 6.20 9.76
C TRP A 313 9.73 5.48 10.54
N ASP A 314 8.90 4.73 9.83
CA ASP A 314 8.01 3.73 10.39
C ASP A 314 8.57 2.34 10.10
N LEU A 315 8.89 1.54 11.14
CA LEU A 315 9.01 0.10 11.00
C LEU A 315 7.59 -0.45 10.90
N ASN A 316 7.13 -0.71 9.68
CA ASN A 316 5.71 -0.94 9.42
C ASN A 316 5.35 -2.42 9.27
N ARG A 317 6.29 -3.31 8.93
CA ARG A 317 6.08 -4.77 8.93
C ARG A 317 7.35 -5.51 9.30
N PHE A 318 7.17 -6.59 10.04
CA PHE A 318 8.18 -7.62 10.26
C PHE A 318 7.53 -8.99 10.29
N ALA A 319 8.03 -9.91 9.47
CA ALA A 319 7.62 -11.31 9.47
C ALA A 319 8.83 -12.22 9.24
N THR A 320 8.71 -13.43 9.76
CA THR A 320 9.59 -14.55 9.44
C THR A 320 8.79 -15.68 8.84
N ASP A 321 9.43 -16.53 8.07
CA ASP A 321 8.79 -17.69 7.45
C ASP A 321 8.17 -18.58 8.54
N ILE A 322 6.86 -18.84 8.40
CA ILE A 322 6.08 -19.63 9.38
C ILE A 322 6.55 -21.09 9.48
N ASN A 323 7.28 -21.59 8.50
CA ASN A 323 7.82 -22.96 8.47
C ASN A 323 9.09 -23.12 9.29
N TYR A 324 9.63 -22.04 9.87
CA TYR A 324 10.87 -22.06 10.65
C TYR A 324 10.72 -21.31 11.96
N GLN A 325 11.50 -21.73 12.96
CA GLN A 325 11.74 -20.94 14.16
C GLN A 325 12.94 -20.01 13.93
N CYS A 326 12.69 -18.78 13.51
CA CYS A 326 13.72 -17.82 13.13
C CYS A 326 14.27 -17.06 14.36
N VAL A 327 15.41 -17.51 14.88
CA VAL A 327 15.98 -16.97 16.12
C VAL A 327 16.91 -15.78 15.84
N GLY A 328 16.58 -14.60 16.38
CA GLY A 328 17.41 -13.40 16.31
C GLY A 328 17.35 -12.65 14.96
N ILE A 329 16.50 -13.07 14.01
CA ILE A 329 16.38 -12.46 12.69
C ILE A 329 15.95 -10.98 12.79
N GLY A 330 14.94 -10.68 13.61
CA GLY A 330 14.46 -9.29 13.81
C GLY A 330 15.59 -8.37 14.28
N GLY A 331 16.37 -8.80 15.27
CA GLY A 331 17.52 -8.03 15.76
C GLY A 331 18.59 -7.81 14.70
N LYS A 332 18.86 -8.80 13.86
CA LYS A 332 19.87 -8.67 12.78
C LYS A 332 19.40 -7.74 11.67
N LEU A 333 18.15 -7.83 11.25
CA LEU A 333 17.53 -6.93 10.25
C LEU A 333 17.49 -5.49 10.77
N PHE A 334 17.04 -5.29 12.00
CA PHE A 334 16.96 -3.96 12.59
C PHE A 334 18.34 -3.31 12.75
N LYS A 335 19.34 -4.08 13.23
CA LYS A 335 20.72 -3.61 13.32
C LYS A 335 21.32 -3.28 11.95
N TYR A 336 20.95 -4.00 10.91
CA TYR A 336 21.36 -3.65 9.54
C TYR A 336 20.77 -2.31 9.14
N PHE A 337 19.48 -2.06 9.39
CA PHE A 337 18.84 -0.81 9.09
C PHE A 337 19.52 0.37 9.81
N THR A 338 19.67 0.30 11.13
CA THR A 338 20.26 1.39 11.93
C THR A 338 21.71 1.71 11.59
N ARG A 339 22.44 0.78 10.97
CA ARG A 339 23.83 0.99 10.52
C ARG A 339 23.94 1.60 9.12
N ASN A 340 22.97 1.37 8.26
CA ASN A 340 23.09 1.72 6.83
C ASN A 340 22.18 2.89 6.43
N TYR A 341 21.21 3.26 7.25
CA TYR A 341 20.27 4.35 6.94
C TYR A 341 20.27 5.39 8.05
N PRO A 342 20.37 6.69 7.70
CA PRO A 342 20.29 7.76 8.69
C PRO A 342 18.87 7.84 9.27
N PHE A 343 18.80 7.99 10.59
CA PHE A 343 17.54 8.18 11.30
C PHE A 343 17.72 9.17 12.45
N ILE A 344 16.63 9.83 12.83
CA ILE A 344 16.45 10.63 14.04
C ILE A 344 15.49 9.87 14.96
N GLU A 345 14.44 9.32 14.38
CA GLU A 345 13.41 8.58 15.09
C GLU A 345 12.87 7.45 14.20
N ILE A 346 12.71 6.28 14.80
CA ILE A 346 11.99 5.16 14.19
C ILE A 346 10.81 4.82 15.08
N LYS A 347 9.59 4.90 14.56
CA LYS A 347 8.39 4.47 15.29
C LYS A 347 7.87 3.14 14.78
N SER A 348 7.12 2.45 15.62
CA SER A 348 6.40 1.23 15.23
C SER A 348 5.13 1.06 16.05
N PHE A 349 4.18 0.29 15.52
CA PHE A 349 2.88 0.05 16.12
C PHE A 349 2.63 -1.45 16.26
N ALA A 350 2.48 -1.91 17.50
CA ALA A 350 2.18 -3.29 17.81
C ALA A 350 0.67 -3.48 18.02
N ASP A 351 0.09 -4.51 17.41
CA ASP A 351 -1.31 -4.90 17.63
C ASP A 351 -1.46 -5.48 19.05
N ARG A 352 -2.31 -4.87 19.87
CA ARG A 352 -2.55 -5.25 21.27
C ARG A 352 -3.14 -6.65 21.42
N ARG A 353 -3.84 -7.15 20.41
CA ARG A 353 -4.40 -8.51 20.40
C ARG A 353 -3.32 -9.58 20.42
N TRP A 354 -2.15 -9.30 19.84
CA TRP A 354 -1.00 -10.21 19.77
C TRP A 354 0.13 -9.83 20.73
N THR A 355 0.28 -8.54 21.04
CA THR A 355 1.29 -7.97 21.92
C THR A 355 0.61 -7.45 23.18
N THR A 356 0.40 -8.31 24.16
CA THR A 356 -0.38 -7.97 25.36
C THR A 356 0.48 -7.32 26.45
N ASP A 357 1.78 -7.64 26.53
CA ASP A 357 2.72 -7.03 27.47
C ASP A 357 3.52 -5.91 26.77
N PRO A 358 3.34 -4.64 27.15
CA PRO A 358 4.06 -3.53 26.54
C PRO A 358 5.55 -3.48 26.92
N THR A 359 5.98 -4.20 27.96
CA THR A 359 7.35 -4.14 28.51
C THR A 359 8.24 -5.29 28.08
N ASN A 360 7.67 -6.43 27.66
CA ASN A 360 8.41 -7.62 27.27
C ASN A 360 7.93 -8.20 25.93
N ASN A 361 8.41 -7.63 24.85
CA ASN A 361 8.02 -8.03 23.50
C ASN A 361 9.17 -7.83 22.50
N LEU A 362 8.89 -8.02 21.22
CA LEU A 362 9.87 -7.85 20.14
C LEU A 362 10.48 -6.43 20.15
N TYR A 363 9.66 -5.40 20.27
CA TYR A 363 10.10 -4.01 20.14
C TYR A 363 11.03 -3.61 21.28
N THR A 364 10.70 -3.98 22.51
CA THR A 364 11.59 -3.72 23.67
C THR A 364 12.90 -4.47 23.55
N LYS A 365 12.91 -5.69 22.98
CA LYS A 365 14.13 -6.45 22.69
C LYS A 365 14.96 -5.86 21.55
N LEU A 366 14.36 -5.08 20.67
CA LEU A 366 15.05 -4.31 19.63
C LEU A 366 15.58 -2.95 20.15
N GLY A 367 15.25 -2.57 21.38
CA GLY A 367 15.68 -1.33 22.01
C GLY A 367 14.68 -0.17 21.88
N PHE A 368 13.47 -0.43 21.38
CA PHE A 368 12.41 0.59 21.36
C PHE A 368 11.89 0.85 22.77
N ALA A 369 11.60 2.11 23.07
CA ALA A 369 10.87 2.53 24.25
C ALA A 369 9.35 2.50 23.98
N PHE A 370 8.58 2.13 25.02
CA PHE A 370 7.14 2.32 25.03
C PHE A 370 6.82 3.83 25.00
N ASP A 371 5.94 4.27 24.11
CA ASP A 371 5.49 5.67 24.02
C ASP A 371 4.07 5.82 24.57
N SER A 372 3.11 5.17 23.95
CA SER A 372 1.69 5.35 24.30
C SER A 372 0.80 4.22 23.78
N PHE A 373 -0.42 4.16 24.31
CA PHE A 373 -1.49 3.36 23.73
C PHE A 373 -2.24 4.17 22.68
N VAL A 374 -2.44 3.59 21.50
CA VAL A 374 -3.31 4.12 20.45
C VAL A 374 -4.71 3.53 20.65
N PRO A 375 -5.76 4.36 20.70
CA PRO A 375 -7.14 3.89 20.88
C PRO A 375 -7.57 2.86 19.83
N PRO A 376 -8.59 2.05 20.14
CA PRO A 376 -9.20 1.14 19.17
C PRO A 376 -9.58 1.84 17.88
N THR A 377 -9.39 1.16 16.77
CA THR A 377 -9.89 1.58 15.46
C THR A 377 -10.90 0.56 14.93
N TYR A 378 -11.62 0.94 13.87
CA TYR A 378 -12.66 0.08 13.33
C TYR A 378 -12.40 -0.31 11.87
N TRP A 379 -13.03 -1.42 11.52
CA TRP A 379 -13.17 -1.94 10.18
C TRP A 379 -14.65 -2.02 9.85
N TYR A 380 -14.99 -1.99 8.58
CA TYR A 380 -16.37 -2.20 8.15
C TYR A 380 -16.62 -3.67 7.82
N HIS A 381 -17.82 -4.13 8.10
CA HIS A 381 -18.30 -5.46 7.77
C HIS A 381 -19.68 -5.37 7.12
N ASN A 382 -19.91 -6.14 6.07
CA ASN A 382 -21.23 -6.26 5.43
C ASN A 382 -21.45 -7.72 5.03
N PRO A 383 -22.24 -8.48 5.81
CA PRO A 383 -22.45 -9.90 5.58
C PRO A 383 -23.17 -10.20 4.26
N LYS A 384 -23.91 -9.22 3.69
CA LYS A 384 -24.60 -9.37 2.40
C LYS A 384 -23.62 -9.28 1.21
N ILE A 385 -22.48 -8.63 1.41
CA ILE A 385 -21.42 -8.51 0.39
C ILE A 385 -20.43 -9.65 0.54
N ASN A 386 -19.87 -9.80 1.71
CA ASN A 386 -19.01 -10.91 2.08
C ASN A 386 -19.03 -11.10 3.60
N PRO A 387 -19.54 -12.24 4.11
CA PRO A 387 -19.63 -12.50 5.54
C PRO A 387 -18.28 -12.75 6.22
N TYR A 388 -17.21 -13.02 5.46
CA TYR A 388 -15.90 -13.44 5.95
C TYR A 388 -14.78 -12.42 5.72
N ILE A 389 -15.11 -11.13 5.56
CA ILE A 389 -14.12 -10.07 5.33
C ILE A 389 -14.46 -8.83 6.15
N ARG A 390 -13.42 -8.24 6.75
CA ARG A 390 -13.45 -6.87 7.26
C ARG A 390 -12.82 -5.94 6.23
N PHE A 391 -13.52 -4.87 5.91
CA PHE A 391 -13.10 -3.85 4.95
C PHE A 391 -12.41 -2.70 5.66
N HIS A 392 -11.25 -2.31 5.17
CA HIS A 392 -10.50 -1.22 5.78
C HIS A 392 -11.20 0.14 5.61
N LYS A 393 -11.32 0.93 6.67
CA LYS A 393 -12.07 2.19 6.73
C LYS A 393 -11.67 3.23 5.68
N PHE A 394 -10.44 3.22 5.17
CA PHE A 394 -10.00 4.20 4.15
C PHE A 394 -10.76 4.10 2.82
N GLY A 395 -11.32 2.95 2.50
CA GLY A 395 -12.20 2.77 1.34
C GLY A 395 -13.57 3.44 1.48
N PHE A 396 -13.92 3.87 2.70
CA PHE A 396 -15.25 4.37 3.05
C PHE A 396 -15.27 5.86 3.38
N ARG A 397 -14.23 6.61 2.99
CA ARG A 397 -14.23 8.06 3.16
C ARG A 397 -15.41 8.70 2.42
N LYS A 398 -16.06 9.68 3.05
CA LYS A 398 -17.26 10.37 2.59
C LYS A 398 -17.23 10.77 1.11
N GLN A 399 -16.14 11.38 0.65
CA GLN A 399 -15.98 11.76 -0.76
C GLN A 399 -15.90 10.55 -1.70
N HIS A 400 -15.33 9.44 -1.25
CA HIS A 400 -15.26 8.20 -2.01
C HIS A 400 -16.64 7.57 -2.15
N LEU A 401 -17.40 7.49 -1.06
CA LEU A 401 -18.77 6.99 -1.03
C LEU A 401 -19.71 7.84 -1.90
N HIS A 402 -19.59 9.16 -1.81
CA HIS A 402 -20.32 10.07 -2.69
C HIS A 402 -20.04 9.78 -4.17
N LYS A 403 -18.76 9.71 -4.53
CA LYS A 403 -18.34 9.46 -5.92
C LYS A 403 -18.77 8.10 -6.44
N GLN A 404 -18.76 7.08 -5.59
CA GLN A 404 -19.01 5.68 -5.98
C GLN A 404 -20.50 5.34 -6.00
N TYR A 405 -21.28 5.86 -5.02
CA TYR A 405 -22.67 5.47 -4.78
C TYR A 405 -23.67 6.63 -4.96
N GLY A 406 -23.21 7.85 -5.22
CA GLY A 406 -24.08 9.02 -5.38
C GLY A 406 -24.72 9.52 -4.06
N LEU A 407 -24.25 9.06 -2.91
CA LEU A 407 -24.80 9.45 -1.61
C LEU A 407 -24.56 10.94 -1.33
N PRO A 408 -25.51 11.67 -0.73
CA PRO A 408 -25.38 13.11 -0.46
C PRO A 408 -24.20 13.43 0.46
N LEU A 409 -23.41 14.46 0.12
CA LEU A 409 -22.32 14.93 0.98
C LEU A 409 -22.80 15.60 2.30
N THR A 410 -24.09 15.81 2.48
CA THR A 410 -24.70 16.22 3.75
C THR A 410 -24.72 15.12 4.80
N MET A 411 -24.75 13.84 4.37
CA MET A 411 -24.66 12.69 5.27
C MET A 411 -23.26 12.58 5.89
N THR A 412 -23.18 12.06 7.09
CA THR A 412 -21.91 11.63 7.71
C THR A 412 -21.38 10.34 7.07
N GLU A 413 -20.12 10.03 7.24
CA GLU A 413 -19.55 8.72 6.80
C GLU A 413 -20.34 7.55 7.39
N ARG A 414 -20.73 7.67 8.67
CA ARG A 414 -21.50 6.65 9.38
C ARG A 414 -22.87 6.42 8.73
N GLU A 415 -23.65 7.46 8.50
CA GLU A 415 -24.95 7.37 7.84
C GLU A 415 -24.84 6.77 6.44
N MET A 416 -23.82 7.17 5.67
CA MET A 416 -23.57 6.61 4.34
C MET A 416 -23.28 5.10 4.39
N THR A 417 -22.43 4.66 5.32
CA THR A 417 -22.08 3.25 5.45
C THR A 417 -23.22 2.40 5.98
N GLU A 418 -23.98 2.90 6.95
CA GLU A 418 -25.19 2.24 7.46
C GLU A 418 -26.26 2.08 6.36
N THR A 419 -26.48 3.12 5.54
CA THR A 419 -27.38 3.05 4.36
C THR A 419 -26.95 1.96 3.36
N LEU A 420 -25.65 1.72 3.24
CA LEU A 420 -25.10 0.66 2.38
C LEU A 420 -25.07 -0.72 3.06
N GLY A 421 -25.55 -0.82 4.30
CA GLY A 421 -25.61 -2.07 5.07
C GLY A 421 -24.29 -2.49 5.72
N TYR A 422 -23.37 -1.54 5.92
CA TYR A 422 -22.13 -1.79 6.65
C TYR A 422 -22.29 -1.48 8.13
N THR A 423 -21.73 -2.35 8.96
CA THR A 423 -21.55 -2.17 10.41
C THR A 423 -20.08 -2.07 10.75
N ARG A 424 -19.73 -1.57 11.94
CA ARG A 424 -18.35 -1.46 12.40
C ARG A 424 -17.98 -2.61 13.32
N ILE A 425 -16.73 -3.05 13.20
CA ILE A 425 -16.08 -3.98 14.11
C ILE A 425 -14.82 -3.29 14.61
N TRP A 426 -14.66 -3.23 15.94
CA TRP A 426 -13.58 -2.53 16.59
C TRP A 426 -12.47 -3.49 17.02
N ASP A 427 -11.20 -3.04 16.93
CA ASP A 427 -10.05 -3.78 17.46
C ASP A 427 -9.74 -3.38 18.92
N CYS A 428 -8.58 -3.83 19.42
CA CYS A 428 -8.10 -3.50 20.77
C CYS A 428 -7.17 -2.28 20.80
N GLY A 429 -6.97 -1.59 19.67
CA GLY A 429 -5.97 -0.55 19.53
C GLY A 429 -4.55 -1.09 19.38
N LEU A 430 -3.57 -0.17 19.39
CA LEU A 430 -2.17 -0.47 19.17
C LEU A 430 -1.32 0.01 20.36
N ILE A 431 -0.08 -0.47 20.44
CA ILE A 431 0.96 0.09 21.29
C ILE A 431 1.95 0.80 20.37
N LYS A 432 2.20 2.07 20.62
CA LYS A 432 3.21 2.85 19.93
C LYS A 432 4.56 2.69 20.64
N TYR A 433 5.59 2.44 19.84
CA TYR A 433 6.99 2.34 20.27
C TYR A 433 7.85 3.31 19.48
N VAL A 434 8.88 3.85 20.13
CA VAL A 434 9.82 4.79 19.54
C VAL A 434 11.25 4.34 19.82
N TYR A 435 12.13 4.48 18.83
CA TYR A 435 13.56 4.24 18.88
C TYR A 435 14.29 5.49 18.40
N GLU A 436 15.19 6.04 19.23
CA GLU A 436 15.99 7.24 18.98
C GLU A 436 17.50 6.93 18.93
#